data_b12783c15714b3df5c58b59685de8e5d
#
_entry.id   b12783c15714b3df5c58b59685de8e5d
#
_cell.length_a   1.000
_cell.length_b   1.000
_cell.length_c   1.000
_cell.angle_alpha   90.00
_cell.angle_beta   90.00
_cell.angle_gamma   90.00
#
_symmetry.space_group_name_H-M   'P 1'
#
loop_
_entity.id
_entity.type
_entity.pdbx_description
1 polymer ?
#
loop_
_entity_poly.entity_id
_entity_poly.type
_entity_poly.pdbx_seq_one_letter_code
_entity_poly.pdbx_strand_id
1 'polypeptide(L)'
;MKKSKSVAILAEMGTGKTLITIALAGALYNNQKINKMLIVAPLSIVSVWESEFKKFADFDFNIAVLDGSSQKKYQALNNLFGKGLQVAVINYESCWRIEEMLAIWQPDLIVCDESSKIKNPQAKQSKALHRLGKQSKHNIILTGTPVTNNPLDFFSQYKFLDENIFGS
;
A
#
# COMPACT_ATOMS: atom_id res chain seq x y z
N MET A 1 -9.52 20.10 7.20
CA MET A 1 -9.40 18.62 7.25
C MET A 1 -9.24 18.08 5.85
N LYS A 2 -8.08 17.51 5.49
CA LYS A 2 -7.95 16.77 4.23
C LYS A 2 -8.78 15.48 4.39
N LYS A 3 -9.87 15.35 3.63
CA LYS A 3 -10.58 14.06 3.50
C LYS A 3 -9.62 13.10 2.79
N SER A 4 -8.99 12.18 3.51
CA SER A 4 -8.30 11.07 2.87
C SER A 4 -9.36 10.23 2.17
N LYS A 5 -9.23 10.05 0.86
CA LYS A 5 -10.11 9.16 0.10
C LYS A 5 -9.55 7.76 0.23
N SER A 6 -10.08 6.99 1.14
CA SER A 6 -9.64 5.63 1.46
C SER A 6 -10.67 4.61 0.98
N VAL A 7 -10.21 3.45 0.53
CA VAL A 7 -11.05 2.40 -0.05
C VAL A 7 -10.68 1.03 0.53
N ALA A 8 -11.69 0.25 0.89
CA ALA A 8 -11.54 -1.17 1.18
C ALA A 8 -12.06 -1.98 -0.03
N ILE A 9 -11.21 -2.82 -0.61
CA ILE A 9 -11.60 -3.77 -1.65
C ILE A 9 -11.68 -5.15 -1.02
N LEU A 10 -12.92 -5.55 -0.71
CA LEU A 10 -13.25 -6.80 -0.05
C LEU A 10 -13.79 -7.76 -1.10
N ALA A 11 -12.98 -8.70 -1.56
CA ALA A 11 -13.36 -9.64 -2.60
C ALA A 11 -12.51 -10.91 -2.50
N GLU A 12 -13.07 -12.04 -2.86
CA GLU A 12 -12.39 -13.34 -2.81
C GLU A 12 -11.09 -13.38 -3.63
N MET A 13 -10.24 -14.38 -3.38
CA MET A 13 -9.04 -14.61 -4.19
C MET A 13 -9.43 -14.85 -5.67
N GLY A 14 -8.64 -14.32 -6.60
CA GLY A 14 -8.88 -14.48 -8.03
C GLY A 14 -9.97 -13.57 -8.64
N THR A 15 -10.56 -12.66 -7.88
CA THR A 15 -11.61 -11.73 -8.36
C THR A 15 -11.09 -10.45 -9.02
N GLY A 16 -9.79 -10.35 -9.28
CA GLY A 16 -9.19 -9.20 -9.97
C GLY A 16 -8.89 -8.00 -9.09
N LYS A 17 -8.74 -8.16 -7.76
CA LYS A 17 -8.37 -7.05 -6.85
C LYS A 17 -7.15 -6.27 -7.31
N THR A 18 -6.12 -6.97 -7.77
CA THR A 18 -4.88 -6.36 -8.29
C THR A 18 -5.17 -5.50 -9.51
N LEU A 19 -5.93 -6.00 -10.47
CA LEU A 19 -6.33 -5.26 -11.66
C LEU A 19 -7.12 -3.99 -11.31
N ILE A 20 -8.11 -4.11 -10.42
CA ILE A 20 -8.90 -2.96 -9.94
C ILE A 20 -7.99 -1.91 -9.28
N THR A 21 -7.03 -2.36 -8.48
CA THR A 21 -6.09 -1.47 -7.80
C THR A 21 -5.18 -0.75 -8.79
N ILE A 22 -4.65 -1.44 -9.81
CA ILE A 22 -3.81 -0.85 -10.86
C ILE A 22 -4.63 0.17 -11.67
N ALA A 23 -5.86 -0.18 -12.06
CA ALA A 23 -6.76 0.73 -12.80
C ALA A 23 -7.08 2.00 -11.97
N LEU A 24 -7.34 1.84 -10.67
CA LEU A 24 -7.58 2.98 -9.77
C LEU A 24 -6.34 3.86 -9.61
N ALA A 25 -5.15 3.26 -9.47
CA ALA A 25 -3.90 3.98 -9.41
C ALA A 25 -3.65 4.77 -10.70
N GLY A 26 -3.90 4.18 -11.87
CA GLY A 26 -3.82 4.85 -13.17
C GLY A 26 -4.79 6.03 -13.28
N ALA A 27 -6.03 5.85 -12.86
CA ALA A 27 -7.02 6.93 -12.84
C ALA A 27 -6.60 8.10 -11.93
N LEU A 28 -6.07 7.80 -10.73
CA LEU A 28 -5.56 8.81 -9.80
C LEU A 28 -4.32 9.52 -10.36
N TYR A 29 -3.41 8.78 -10.99
CA TYR A 29 -2.21 9.32 -11.63
C TYR A 29 -2.57 10.23 -12.81
N ASN A 30 -3.41 9.78 -13.73
CA ASN A 30 -3.84 10.57 -14.90
C ASN A 30 -4.60 11.84 -14.51
N ASN A 31 -5.29 11.84 -13.37
CA ASN A 31 -5.92 13.03 -12.78
C ASN A 31 -4.97 13.86 -11.89
N GLN A 32 -3.67 13.60 -11.91
CA GLN A 32 -2.63 14.32 -11.14
C GLN A 32 -2.86 14.33 -9.62
N LYS A 33 -3.48 13.27 -9.10
CA LYS A 33 -3.75 13.13 -7.65
C LYS A 33 -2.63 12.45 -6.91
N ILE A 34 -1.87 11.56 -7.59
CA ILE A 34 -0.75 10.81 -7.02
C ILE A 34 0.44 10.80 -7.98
N ASN A 35 1.64 10.74 -7.43
CA ASN A 35 2.90 10.53 -8.16
C ASN A 35 3.69 9.36 -7.58
N LYS A 36 3.42 8.97 -6.34
CA LYS A 36 4.13 7.89 -5.62
C LYS A 36 3.15 6.93 -4.99
N MET A 37 3.33 5.65 -5.24
CA MET A 37 2.51 4.56 -4.72
C MET A 37 3.39 3.56 -3.97
N LEU A 38 3.01 3.24 -2.74
CA LEU A 38 3.61 2.18 -1.94
C LEU A 38 2.64 1.00 -1.86
N ILE A 39 3.11 -0.18 -2.23
CA ILE A 39 2.37 -1.44 -2.08
C ILE A 39 3.05 -2.26 -1.00
N VAL A 40 2.30 -2.60 0.04
CA VAL A 40 2.75 -3.48 1.12
C VAL A 40 2.00 -4.80 1.00
N ALA A 41 2.73 -5.89 0.79
CA ALA A 41 2.18 -7.20 0.49
C ALA A 41 2.89 -8.31 1.27
N PRO A 42 2.31 -9.51 1.43
CA PRO A 42 3.04 -10.67 1.90
C PRO A 42 4.26 -10.98 1.03
N LEU A 43 5.34 -11.46 1.64
CA LEU A 43 6.61 -11.75 0.94
C LEU A 43 6.42 -12.65 -0.29
N SER A 44 5.50 -13.62 -0.21
CA SER A 44 5.22 -14.58 -1.29
C SER A 44 4.64 -13.96 -2.56
N ILE A 45 4.07 -12.76 -2.49
CA ILE A 45 3.40 -12.11 -3.62
C ILE A 45 3.98 -10.74 -4.00
N VAL A 46 5.05 -10.31 -3.34
CA VAL A 46 5.71 -9.02 -3.62
C VAL A 46 6.14 -8.93 -5.09
N SER A 47 6.76 -9.99 -5.64
CA SER A 47 7.20 -10.02 -7.04
C SER A 47 6.05 -10.11 -8.06
N VAL A 48 4.88 -10.60 -7.64
CA VAL A 48 3.71 -10.70 -8.50
C VAL A 48 3.22 -9.33 -8.93
N TRP A 49 3.31 -8.32 -8.05
CA TRP A 49 2.88 -6.96 -8.35
C TRP A 49 3.61 -6.34 -9.54
N GLU A 50 4.92 -6.60 -9.67
CA GLU A 50 5.70 -6.11 -10.81
C GLU A 50 5.20 -6.69 -12.14
N SER A 51 4.93 -8.01 -12.18
CA SER A 51 4.40 -8.66 -13.38
C SER A 51 2.97 -8.20 -13.71
N GLU A 52 2.14 -7.98 -12.71
CA GLU A 52 0.78 -7.49 -12.89
C GLU A 52 0.74 -6.04 -13.41
N PHE A 53 1.62 -5.16 -12.92
CA PHE A 53 1.77 -3.80 -13.47
C PHE A 53 2.18 -3.85 -14.94
N LYS A 54 3.18 -4.66 -15.31
CA LYS A 54 3.61 -4.83 -16.71
C LYS A 54 2.51 -5.36 -17.62
N LYS A 55 1.59 -6.15 -17.09
CA LYS A 55 0.49 -6.77 -17.83
C LYS A 55 -0.71 -5.86 -18.00
N PHE A 56 -1.05 -5.06 -16.98
CA PHE A 56 -2.33 -4.37 -16.90
C PHE A 56 -2.26 -2.85 -16.90
N ALA A 57 -1.10 -2.24 -16.61
CA ALA A 57 -0.98 -0.79 -16.61
C ALA A 57 -0.96 -0.25 -18.04
N ASP A 58 -1.87 0.66 -18.36
CA ASP A 58 -1.99 1.38 -19.63
C ASP A 58 -1.49 2.84 -19.51
N PHE A 59 -0.68 3.11 -18.50
CA PHE A 59 -0.09 4.42 -18.20
C PHE A 59 1.40 4.28 -17.88
N ASP A 60 2.14 5.39 -17.98
CA ASP A 60 3.58 5.40 -17.67
C ASP A 60 3.83 5.13 -16.17
N PHE A 61 4.72 4.20 -15.86
CA PHE A 61 5.11 3.89 -14.48
C PHE A 61 6.56 3.42 -14.39
N ASN A 62 7.13 3.55 -13.19
CA ASN A 62 8.39 2.95 -12.78
C ASN A 62 8.14 2.14 -11.52
N ILE A 63 8.54 0.88 -11.50
CA ILE A 63 8.29 -0.01 -10.37
C ILE A 63 9.59 -0.62 -9.84
N ALA A 64 9.72 -0.68 -8.52
CA ALA A 64 10.83 -1.36 -7.85
C ALA A 64 10.33 -2.20 -6.68
N VAL A 65 10.79 -3.44 -6.63
CA VAL A 65 10.65 -4.31 -5.46
C VAL A 65 11.77 -4.00 -4.49
N LEU A 66 11.39 -3.56 -3.27
CA LEU A 66 12.34 -3.22 -2.21
C LEU A 66 12.77 -4.47 -1.46
N ASP A 67 13.84 -5.09 -1.92
CA ASP A 67 14.40 -6.34 -1.37
C ASP A 67 15.85 -6.19 -0.90
N GLY A 68 16.33 -7.17 -0.14
CA GLY A 68 17.71 -7.22 0.36
C GLY A 68 17.96 -6.31 1.58
N SER A 69 19.18 -5.79 1.70
CA SER A 69 19.60 -4.92 2.82
C SER A 69 18.89 -3.57 2.80
N SER A 70 18.87 -2.86 3.93
CA SER A 70 18.35 -1.49 4.02
C SER A 70 19.00 -0.55 3.01
N GLN A 71 20.31 -0.71 2.77
CA GLN A 71 21.03 0.09 1.79
C GLN A 71 20.55 -0.17 0.35
N LYS A 72 20.30 -1.44 -0.02
CA LYS A 72 19.75 -1.80 -1.33
C LYS A 72 18.35 -1.23 -1.52
N LYS A 73 17.50 -1.30 -0.49
CA LYS A 73 16.16 -0.70 -0.50
C LYS A 73 16.19 0.82 -0.68
N TYR A 74 17.12 1.48 0.01
CA TYR A 74 17.34 2.92 -0.14
C TYR A 74 17.74 3.29 -1.57
N GLN A 75 18.71 2.57 -2.15
CA GLN A 75 19.12 2.77 -3.55
C GLN A 75 17.95 2.54 -4.52
N ALA A 76 17.16 1.48 -4.31
CA ALA A 76 15.99 1.20 -5.14
C ALA A 76 14.94 2.31 -5.09
N LEU A 77 14.66 2.86 -3.90
CA LEU A 77 13.76 4.02 -3.74
C LEU A 77 14.30 5.27 -4.43
N ASN A 78 15.59 5.56 -4.28
CA ASN A 78 16.21 6.74 -4.90
C ASN A 78 16.28 6.63 -6.43
N ASN A 79 16.30 5.42 -6.96
CA ASN A 79 16.28 5.16 -8.41
C ASN A 79 14.86 5.19 -9.01
N LEU A 80 13.83 5.29 -8.17
CA LEU A 80 12.45 5.53 -8.63
C LEU A 80 12.27 7.01 -8.95
N PHE A 81 12.57 7.39 -10.19
CA PHE A 81 12.41 8.75 -10.71
C PHE A 81 12.08 8.72 -12.19
N GLY A 82 11.74 9.87 -12.74
CA GLY A 82 11.43 10.02 -14.17
C GLY A 82 9.94 10.17 -14.43
N LYS A 83 9.56 10.00 -15.70
CA LYS A 83 8.17 10.10 -16.14
C LYS A 83 7.38 8.86 -15.66
N GLY A 84 6.16 9.08 -15.19
CA GLY A 84 5.25 8.02 -14.79
C GLY A 84 5.04 7.93 -13.29
N LEU A 85 4.09 7.10 -12.89
CA LEU A 85 3.82 6.77 -11.48
C LEU A 85 5.01 6.00 -10.89
N GLN A 86 5.55 6.48 -9.78
CA GLN A 86 6.63 5.79 -9.06
C GLN A 86 6.02 4.77 -8.10
N VAL A 87 6.30 3.49 -8.30
CA VAL A 87 5.71 2.39 -7.52
C VAL A 87 6.79 1.63 -6.76
N ALA A 88 6.70 1.62 -5.44
CA ALA A 88 7.54 0.81 -4.56
C ALA A 88 6.71 -0.35 -4.01
N VAL A 89 7.25 -1.57 -4.07
CA VAL A 89 6.61 -2.78 -3.52
C VAL A 89 7.49 -3.35 -2.42
N ILE A 90 6.93 -3.63 -1.25
CA ILE A 90 7.66 -4.10 -0.08
C ILE A 90 6.83 -5.11 0.71
N ASN A 91 7.48 -6.03 1.44
CA ASN A 91 6.78 -6.88 2.38
C ASN A 91 6.55 -6.18 3.74
N TYR A 92 5.55 -6.66 4.50
CA TYR A 92 5.15 -6.07 5.79
C TYR A 92 6.30 -5.96 6.80
N GLU A 93 7.12 -6.99 6.90
CA GLU A 93 8.23 -7.02 7.86
C GLU A 93 9.32 -6.01 7.51
N SER A 94 9.67 -5.90 6.25
CA SER A 94 10.64 -4.89 5.79
C SER A 94 10.08 -3.47 5.89
N CYS A 95 8.78 -3.29 5.67
CA CYS A 95 8.11 -1.98 5.72
C CYS A 95 8.33 -1.25 7.05
N TRP A 96 8.09 -1.91 8.20
CA TRP A 96 8.28 -1.25 9.50
C TRP A 96 9.76 -1.01 9.82
N ARG A 97 10.69 -1.82 9.27
CA ARG A 97 12.13 -1.67 9.50
C ARG A 97 12.73 -0.44 8.80
N ILE A 98 12.13 -0.01 7.69
CA ILE A 98 12.56 1.16 6.92
C ILE A 98 11.49 2.26 6.90
N GLU A 99 10.64 2.30 7.92
CA GLU A 99 9.52 3.26 8.01
C GLU A 99 9.95 4.71 7.81
N GLU A 100 11.05 5.14 8.45
CA GLU A 100 11.56 6.51 8.31
C GLU A 100 11.92 6.86 6.87
N MET A 101 12.53 5.92 6.17
CA MET A 101 12.89 6.08 4.76
C MET A 101 11.65 6.21 3.88
N LEU A 102 10.63 5.40 4.14
CA LEU A 102 9.34 5.47 3.43
C LEU A 102 8.60 6.77 3.74
N ALA A 103 8.67 7.26 4.99
CA ALA A 103 8.08 8.54 5.39
C ALA A 103 8.76 9.72 4.68
N ILE A 104 10.07 9.69 4.51
CA ILE A 104 10.83 10.69 3.74
C ILE A 104 10.48 10.60 2.24
N TRP A 105 10.31 9.41 1.70
CA TRP A 105 9.91 9.22 0.30
C TRP A 105 8.49 9.74 0.02
N GLN A 106 7.62 9.80 1.04
CA GLN A 106 6.28 10.39 1.00
C GLN A 106 5.37 9.77 -0.07
N PRO A 107 4.91 8.51 0.08
CA PRO A 107 3.93 7.93 -0.82
C PRO A 107 2.60 8.70 -0.77
N ASP A 108 2.03 9.00 -1.93
CA ASP A 108 0.71 9.62 -2.04
C ASP A 108 -0.42 8.59 -1.85
N LEU A 109 -0.18 7.36 -2.31
CA LEU A 109 -1.09 6.22 -2.19
C LEU A 109 -0.37 5.06 -1.50
N ILE A 110 -1.01 4.49 -0.48
CA ILE A 110 -0.53 3.26 0.18
C ILE A 110 -1.58 2.18 0.01
N VAL A 111 -1.15 1.02 -0.48
CA VAL A 111 -1.97 -0.18 -0.64
C VAL A 111 -1.47 -1.27 0.30
N CYS A 112 -2.33 -1.80 1.15
CA CYS A 112 -2.07 -2.96 1.98
C CYS A 112 -2.76 -4.19 1.38
N ASP A 113 -1.99 -5.05 0.71
CA ASP A 113 -2.50 -6.31 0.16
C ASP A 113 -2.50 -7.39 1.25
N GLU A 114 -3.54 -8.22 1.27
CA GLU A 114 -3.81 -9.15 2.39
C GLU A 114 -3.79 -8.41 3.74
N SER A 115 -4.65 -7.41 3.86
CA SER A 115 -4.67 -6.48 5.00
C SER A 115 -4.93 -7.13 6.38
N SER A 116 -5.32 -8.41 6.40
CA SER A 116 -5.34 -9.23 7.62
C SER A 116 -3.99 -9.26 8.36
N LYS A 117 -2.89 -8.97 7.66
CA LYS A 117 -1.54 -8.82 8.25
C LYS A 117 -1.42 -7.65 9.23
N ILE A 118 -2.32 -6.67 9.17
CA ILE A 118 -2.36 -5.54 10.10
C ILE A 118 -3.57 -5.57 11.06
N LYS A 119 -4.21 -6.71 11.25
CA LYS A 119 -5.35 -6.87 12.17
C LYS A 119 -5.00 -6.60 13.63
N ASN A 120 -3.78 -6.92 14.06
CA ASN A 120 -3.31 -6.63 15.40
C ASN A 120 -2.74 -5.20 15.48
N PRO A 121 -3.43 -4.26 16.17
CA PRO A 121 -2.99 -2.86 16.24
C PRO A 121 -1.68 -2.66 17.01
N GLN A 122 -1.28 -3.64 17.82
CA GLN A 122 -0.03 -3.58 18.61
C GLN A 122 1.19 -4.08 17.83
N ALA A 123 0.99 -4.78 16.72
CA ALA A 123 2.08 -5.27 15.88
C ALA A 123 2.89 -4.11 15.29
N LYS A 124 4.21 -4.30 15.15
CA LYS A 124 5.13 -3.26 14.62
C LYS A 124 4.72 -2.79 13.23
N GLN A 125 4.36 -3.72 12.35
CA GLN A 125 3.89 -3.38 11.00
C GLN A 125 2.60 -2.57 11.00
N SER A 126 1.64 -2.88 11.88
CA SER A 126 0.40 -2.12 12.00
C SER A 126 0.66 -0.69 12.45
N LYS A 127 1.49 -0.52 13.48
CA LYS A 127 1.86 0.81 13.99
C LYS A 127 2.58 1.65 12.93
N ALA A 128 3.52 1.06 12.20
CA ALA A 128 4.22 1.73 11.11
C ALA A 128 3.26 2.17 10.00
N LEU A 129 2.39 1.27 9.55
CA LEU A 129 1.42 1.57 8.50
C LEU A 129 0.36 2.59 8.93
N HIS A 130 -0.08 2.58 10.20
CA HIS A 130 -0.95 3.64 10.72
C HIS A 130 -0.27 5.02 10.65
N ARG A 131 1.04 5.12 10.98
CA ARG A 131 1.77 6.40 10.89
C ARG A 131 1.97 6.85 9.44
N LEU A 132 2.38 5.94 8.55
CA LEU A 132 2.53 6.23 7.11
C LEU A 132 1.19 6.60 6.48
N GLY A 133 0.11 5.88 6.80
CA GLY A 133 -1.23 6.13 6.29
C GLY A 133 -1.79 7.51 6.65
N LYS A 134 -1.42 8.06 7.83
CA LYS A 134 -1.77 9.43 8.21
C LYS A 134 -1.13 10.50 7.32
N GLN A 135 0.02 10.21 6.75
CA GLN A 135 0.78 11.14 5.91
C GLN A 135 0.40 11.04 4.44
N SER A 136 -0.14 9.90 4.01
CA SER A 136 -0.55 9.67 2.61
C SER A 136 -1.86 10.40 2.28
N LYS A 137 -2.09 10.60 0.97
CA LYS A 137 -3.33 11.22 0.48
C LYS A 137 -4.46 10.19 0.33
N HIS A 138 -4.11 8.94 0.03
CA HIS A 138 -5.04 7.84 -0.24
C HIS A 138 -4.51 6.55 0.40
N ASN A 139 -5.43 5.77 0.98
CA ASN A 139 -5.12 4.46 1.55
C ASN A 139 -6.10 3.41 1.01
N ILE A 140 -5.57 2.24 0.64
CA ILE A 140 -6.37 1.12 0.15
C ILE A 140 -6.00 -0.14 0.94
N ILE A 141 -6.99 -0.89 1.34
CA ILE A 141 -6.80 -2.27 1.83
C ILE A 141 -7.42 -3.26 0.86
N LEU A 142 -6.71 -4.37 0.65
CA LEU A 142 -7.20 -5.51 -0.13
C LEU A 142 -7.24 -6.72 0.79
N THR A 143 -8.35 -7.42 0.83
CA THR A 143 -8.46 -8.71 1.54
C THR A 143 -9.44 -9.65 0.87
N GLY A 144 -9.06 -10.94 0.84
CA GLY A 144 -9.91 -12.02 0.36
C GLY A 144 -10.78 -12.63 1.46
N THR A 145 -10.52 -12.33 2.72
CA THR A 145 -11.27 -12.82 3.87
C THR A 145 -11.84 -11.65 4.65
N PRO A 146 -12.97 -11.06 4.20
CA PRO A 146 -13.54 -9.88 4.85
C PRO A 146 -14.10 -10.19 6.25
N VAL A 147 -14.45 -11.44 6.54
CA VAL A 147 -15.03 -11.82 7.83
C VAL A 147 -14.02 -12.63 8.61
N THR A 148 -13.39 -12.00 9.57
CA THR A 148 -12.69 -12.67 10.65
C THR A 148 -13.68 -12.90 11.81
N ASN A 149 -13.45 -13.91 12.62
CA ASN A 149 -14.32 -14.29 13.74
C ASN A 149 -14.40 -13.23 14.86
N ASN A 150 -13.66 -12.12 14.72
CA ASN A 150 -13.63 -11.05 15.71
C ASN A 150 -13.80 -9.68 15.04
N PRO A 151 -14.83 -8.90 15.38
CA PRO A 151 -15.01 -7.53 14.89
C PRO A 151 -13.81 -6.61 15.14
N LEU A 152 -13.02 -6.87 16.19
CA LEU A 152 -11.81 -6.10 16.50
C LEU A 152 -10.71 -6.27 15.44
N ASP A 153 -10.73 -7.33 14.66
CA ASP A 153 -9.77 -7.55 13.57
C ASP A 153 -9.92 -6.50 12.46
N PHE A 154 -11.12 -5.92 12.31
CA PHE A 154 -11.36 -4.83 11.38
C PHE A 154 -10.88 -3.48 11.92
N PHE A 155 -10.90 -3.28 13.23
CA PHE A 155 -10.55 -2.00 13.83
C PHE A 155 -9.20 -1.48 13.36
N SER A 156 -8.16 -2.31 13.41
CA SER A 156 -6.80 -1.92 12.99
C SER A 156 -6.70 -1.65 11.49
N GLN A 157 -7.38 -2.45 10.68
CA GLN A 157 -7.41 -2.30 9.22
C GLN A 157 -8.12 -1.00 8.81
N TYR A 158 -9.28 -0.72 9.41
CA TYR A 158 -10.04 0.50 9.14
C TYR A 158 -9.37 1.75 9.72
N LYS A 159 -8.66 1.64 10.84
CA LYS A 159 -7.83 2.72 11.37
C LYS A 159 -6.72 3.14 10.41
N PHE A 160 -6.17 2.21 9.63
CA PHE A 160 -5.23 2.53 8.55
C PHE A 160 -5.90 3.34 7.44
N LEU A 161 -7.15 3.04 7.10
CA LEU A 161 -7.90 3.79 6.08
C LEU A 161 -8.23 5.21 6.55
N ASP A 162 -8.77 5.33 7.74
CA ASP A 162 -9.11 6.62 8.36
C ASP A 162 -9.10 6.46 9.88
N GLU A 163 -8.21 7.19 10.57
CA GLU A 163 -8.11 7.14 12.02
C GLU A 163 -9.36 7.65 12.75
N ASN A 164 -10.20 8.44 12.09
CA ASN A 164 -11.41 9.03 12.66
C ASN A 164 -12.66 8.18 12.40
N ILE A 165 -12.56 7.05 11.71
CA ILE A 165 -13.73 6.25 11.31
C ILE A 165 -14.50 5.69 12.51
N PHE A 166 -13.83 5.51 13.64
CA PHE A 166 -14.42 5.00 14.89
C PHE A 166 -14.56 6.08 15.98
N GLY A 167 -14.35 7.36 15.63
CA GLY A 167 -14.32 8.47 16.59
C GLY A 167 -12.97 8.61 17.30
N SER A 168 -12.74 9.79 17.83
CA SER A 168 -11.59 10.10 18.71
C SER A 168 -11.91 9.69 20.14
#